data_74943c3bcc3073cb13e14e939369f9b6
#
_entry.id   74943c3bcc3073cb13e14e939369f9b6
#
_cell.length_a   1.000
_cell.length_b   1.000
_cell.length_c   1.000
_cell.angle_alpha   90.00
_cell.angle_beta   90.00
_cell.angle_gamma   90.00
#
_symmetry.space_group_name_H-M   'P 1'
#
loop_
_entity.id
_entity.type
_entity.pdbx_description
1 polymer ?
#
loop_
_entity_poly.entity_id
_entity_poly.type
_entity_poly.pdbx_seq_one_letter_code
_entity_poly.pdbx_strand_id
1 'polypeptide(L)'
;MAEINLKNSSSFLTREDIGIIEKELKIIILKEMQDFYLKFNGGIPNRKYFFVPQYVDNLKIRFFKFFKFENSKSLTIEESYNNGIKRGFLYQNLIPFANDDGGNYFCINNEGKTFYYAIDAWTDSLTNEENIKENLILLANSFNEFIDKL
;
A
#
# COMPACT_ATOMS: atom_id res chain seq x y z
N MET A 1 11.98 11.39 -16.86
CA MET A 1 11.04 10.29 -16.61
C MET A 1 9.62 10.70 -16.88
N ALA A 2 8.83 9.82 -17.45
CA ALA A 2 7.40 10.09 -17.61
C ALA A 2 6.75 10.24 -16.24
N GLU A 3 5.94 11.26 -16.10
CA GLU A 3 5.21 11.49 -14.87
C GLU A 3 4.17 10.40 -14.64
N ILE A 4 3.98 9.98 -13.39
CA ILE A 4 2.93 9.03 -13.06
C ILE A 4 1.56 9.71 -13.12
N ASN A 5 0.58 8.99 -13.63
CA ASN A 5 -0.80 9.43 -13.68
C ASN A 5 -1.72 8.27 -13.34
N LEU A 6 -2.80 8.54 -12.63
CA LEU A 6 -3.76 7.54 -12.21
C LEU A 6 -5.13 7.81 -12.83
N LYS A 7 -5.76 6.75 -13.37
CA LYS A 7 -7.13 6.80 -13.86
C LYS A 7 -8.09 6.35 -12.75
N ASN A 8 -9.31 6.84 -12.81
CA ASN A 8 -10.37 6.46 -11.88
C ASN A 8 -10.07 6.80 -10.42
N SER A 9 -9.38 7.91 -10.21
CA SER A 9 -9.17 8.44 -8.86
C SER A 9 -10.51 8.89 -8.27
N SER A 10 -10.62 8.81 -6.96
CA SER A 10 -11.78 9.30 -6.23
C SER A 10 -11.73 10.81 -6.05
N SER A 11 -12.73 11.36 -5.33
CA SER A 11 -12.83 12.79 -5.06
C SER A 11 -11.56 13.33 -4.41
N PHE A 12 -11.30 14.60 -4.63
CA PHE A 12 -10.14 15.26 -4.03
C PHE A 12 -10.19 15.21 -2.51
N LEU A 13 -9.01 15.00 -1.93
CA LEU A 13 -8.80 15.05 -0.50
C LEU A 13 -8.18 16.38 -0.10
N THR A 14 -8.44 16.78 1.13
CA THR A 14 -7.71 17.87 1.80
C THR A 14 -6.81 17.26 2.88
N ARG A 15 -5.84 18.04 3.37
CA ARG A 15 -5.03 17.60 4.51
C ARG A 15 -5.87 17.41 5.77
N GLU A 16 -6.94 18.15 5.91
CA GLU A 16 -7.90 17.99 7.01
C GLU A 16 -8.58 16.62 6.94
N ASP A 17 -9.01 16.19 5.75
CA ASP A 17 -9.60 14.85 5.55
C ASP A 17 -8.62 13.76 5.97
N ILE A 18 -7.36 13.88 5.56
CA ILE A 18 -6.31 12.93 5.93
C ILE A 18 -6.11 12.92 7.45
N GLY A 19 -6.09 14.08 8.08
CA GLY A 19 -5.96 14.20 9.54
C GLY A 19 -7.08 13.50 10.30
N ILE A 20 -8.30 13.56 9.80
CA ILE A 20 -9.44 12.84 10.40
C ILE A 20 -9.22 11.34 10.31
N ILE A 21 -8.78 10.85 9.17
CA ILE A 21 -8.50 9.42 8.96
C ILE A 21 -7.36 8.95 9.86
N GLU A 22 -6.30 9.75 10.01
CA GLU A 22 -5.20 9.42 10.92
C GLU A 22 -5.69 9.22 12.35
N LYS A 23 -6.59 10.08 12.80
CA LYS A 23 -7.17 9.97 14.15
C LYS A 23 -8.06 8.72 14.30
N GLU A 24 -8.90 8.45 13.32
CA GLU A 24 -9.79 7.30 13.34
C GLU A 24 -9.03 5.97 13.34
N LEU A 25 -8.00 5.87 12.54
CA LEU A 25 -7.22 4.64 12.38
C LEU A 25 -6.06 4.55 13.37
N LYS A 26 -5.73 5.63 14.07
CA LYS A 26 -4.57 5.75 14.95
C LYS A 26 -3.26 5.44 14.21
N ILE A 27 -3.11 6.02 13.05
CA ILE A 27 -1.93 5.86 12.19
C ILE A 27 -1.31 7.22 11.87
N ILE A 28 -0.10 7.17 11.33
CA ILE A 28 0.58 8.35 10.80
C ILE A 28 0.75 8.15 9.30
N ILE A 29 0.24 9.08 8.53
CA ILE A 29 0.41 9.09 7.07
C ILE A 29 1.53 10.08 6.76
N LEU A 30 2.65 9.57 6.27
CA LEU A 30 3.83 10.38 6.03
C LEU A 30 3.59 11.38 4.90
N LYS A 31 4.33 12.49 4.95
CA LYS A 31 4.13 13.62 4.04
C LYS A 31 4.18 13.22 2.56
N GLU A 32 5.13 12.40 2.16
CA GLU A 32 5.25 11.97 0.76
C GLU A 32 3.99 11.24 0.27
N MET A 33 3.44 10.37 1.10
CA MET A 33 2.19 9.68 0.79
C MET A 33 1.01 10.65 0.78
N GLN A 34 0.95 11.57 1.74
CA GLN A 34 -0.08 12.62 1.74
C GLN A 34 -0.05 13.43 0.45
N ASP A 35 1.12 13.91 0.06
CA ASP A 35 1.29 14.73 -1.15
C ASP A 35 0.81 13.98 -2.39
N PHE A 36 1.10 12.67 -2.47
CA PHE A 36 0.65 11.84 -3.58
C PHE A 36 -0.88 11.73 -3.61
N TYR A 37 -1.49 11.41 -2.46
CA TYR A 37 -2.94 11.22 -2.37
C TYR A 37 -3.73 12.53 -2.51
N LEU A 38 -3.12 13.67 -2.25
CA LEU A 38 -3.74 14.96 -2.56
C LEU A 38 -3.85 15.21 -4.07
N LYS A 39 -2.97 14.59 -4.86
CA LYS A 39 -3.05 14.64 -6.33
C LYS A 39 -3.95 13.54 -6.88
N PHE A 40 -3.82 12.33 -6.36
CA PHE A 40 -4.51 11.15 -6.85
C PHE A 40 -5.08 10.35 -5.69
N ASN A 41 -6.35 10.45 -5.45
CA ASN A 41 -6.99 9.66 -4.40
C ASN A 41 -7.30 8.25 -4.90
N GLY A 42 -6.27 7.44 -5.03
CA GLY A 42 -6.37 6.07 -5.53
C GLY A 42 -6.44 5.99 -7.05
N GLY A 43 -6.70 4.80 -7.55
CA GLY A 43 -6.90 4.58 -8.97
C GLY A 43 -5.87 3.66 -9.61
N ILE A 44 -5.88 3.61 -10.93
CA ILE A 44 -5.05 2.71 -11.72
C ILE A 44 -3.92 3.52 -12.36
N PRO A 45 -2.66 3.22 -12.05
CA PRO A 45 -1.54 3.97 -12.59
C PRO A 45 -1.29 3.64 -14.07
N ASN A 46 -0.76 4.62 -14.80
CA ASN A 46 -0.34 4.43 -16.18
C ASN A 46 0.88 3.49 -16.29
N ARG A 47 1.65 3.36 -15.22
CA ARG A 47 2.76 2.40 -15.07
C ARG A 47 2.35 1.38 -14.03
N LYS A 48 1.94 0.19 -14.47
CA LYS A 48 1.27 -0.83 -13.65
C LYS A 48 2.18 -1.97 -13.23
N TYR A 49 3.43 -1.96 -13.68
CA TYR A 49 4.33 -3.07 -13.44
C TYR A 49 5.43 -2.63 -12.49
N PHE A 50 5.70 -3.47 -11.50
CA PHE A 50 6.81 -3.30 -10.60
C PHE A 50 7.69 -4.54 -10.70
N PHE A 51 8.99 -4.33 -10.89
CA PHE A 51 9.94 -5.42 -11.01
C PHE A 51 10.65 -5.61 -9.67
N VAL A 52 10.65 -6.85 -9.16
CA VAL A 52 11.26 -7.16 -7.87
C VAL A 52 12.49 -8.05 -8.12
N PRO A 53 13.69 -7.44 -8.28
CA PRO A 53 14.89 -8.18 -8.68
C PRO A 53 15.42 -9.14 -7.62
N GLN A 54 15.06 -8.97 -6.35
CA GLN A 54 15.49 -9.86 -5.28
C GLN A 54 14.83 -11.23 -5.32
N TYR A 55 13.80 -11.45 -6.15
CA TYR A 55 13.25 -12.78 -6.38
C TYR A 55 14.04 -13.52 -7.44
N VAL A 56 14.29 -14.81 -7.19
CA VAL A 56 15.07 -15.66 -8.08
C VAL A 56 14.44 -15.75 -9.48
N ASP A 57 13.13 -15.73 -9.55
CA ASP A 57 12.38 -15.85 -10.80
C ASP A 57 12.00 -14.50 -11.41
N ASN A 58 12.62 -13.42 -10.99
CA ASN A 58 12.32 -12.07 -11.47
C ASN A 58 10.81 -11.78 -11.42
N LEU A 59 10.23 -11.96 -10.25
CA LEU A 59 8.79 -11.76 -10.06
C LEU A 59 8.37 -10.38 -10.56
N LYS A 60 7.52 -10.37 -11.57
CA LYS A 60 6.96 -9.16 -12.14
C LYS A 60 5.57 -8.96 -11.57
N ILE A 61 5.41 -7.94 -10.76
CA ILE A 61 4.12 -7.60 -10.18
C ILE A 61 3.35 -6.77 -11.20
N ARG A 62 2.16 -7.23 -11.58
CA ARG A 62 1.36 -6.63 -12.66
C ARG A 62 0.05 -6.07 -12.10
N PHE A 63 -0.50 -5.10 -12.81
CA PHE A 63 -1.88 -4.64 -12.66
C PHE A 63 -2.25 -4.26 -11.23
N PHE A 64 -1.37 -3.57 -10.54
CA PHE A 64 -1.75 -3.12 -9.21
C PHE A 64 -2.63 -1.87 -9.30
N LYS A 65 -3.42 -1.67 -8.26
CA LYS A 65 -4.34 -0.56 -8.11
C LYS A 65 -4.08 0.12 -6.78
N PHE A 66 -3.94 1.43 -6.80
CA PHE A 66 -3.83 2.20 -5.57
C PHE A 66 -5.18 2.26 -4.85
N PHE A 67 -5.16 2.01 -3.56
CA PHE A 67 -6.33 2.19 -2.71
C PHE A 67 -6.61 3.68 -2.53
N LYS A 68 -7.84 4.01 -2.23
CA LYS A 68 -8.29 5.38 -2.00
C LYS A 68 -8.61 5.61 -0.52
N PHE A 69 -8.58 6.87 -0.12
CA PHE A 69 -9.14 7.30 1.15
C PHE A 69 -10.59 7.73 0.91
N GLU A 70 -11.54 6.96 1.40
CA GLU A 70 -12.95 7.27 1.21
C GLU A 70 -13.79 6.37 2.11
N ASN A 71 -14.87 6.91 2.66
CA ASN A 71 -15.81 6.15 3.49
C ASN A 71 -16.69 5.21 2.66
N SER A 72 -16.11 4.44 1.76
CA SER A 72 -16.81 3.43 1.00
C SER A 72 -16.36 2.03 1.41
N LYS A 73 -17.13 1.02 1.04
CA LYS A 73 -16.96 -0.34 1.55
C LYS A 73 -15.97 -1.20 0.79
N SER A 74 -15.26 -0.68 -0.20
CA SER A 74 -14.36 -1.53 -0.99
C SER A 74 -13.14 -0.78 -1.48
N LEU A 75 -12.01 -1.45 -1.47
CA LEU A 75 -10.74 -0.98 -2.02
C LEU A 75 -10.28 0.36 -1.42
N THR A 76 -10.56 0.57 -0.13
CA THR A 76 -10.08 1.74 0.60
C THR A 76 -8.94 1.36 1.53
N ILE A 77 -8.09 2.33 1.81
CA ILE A 77 -7.01 2.16 2.78
C ILE A 77 -7.59 1.86 4.16
N GLU A 78 -8.64 2.61 4.55
CA GLU A 78 -9.28 2.46 5.87
C GLU A 78 -9.79 1.04 6.08
N GLU A 79 -10.53 0.50 5.13
CA GLU A 79 -11.09 -0.83 5.26
C GLU A 79 -10.02 -1.91 5.20
N SER A 80 -9.07 -1.79 4.28
CA SER A 80 -7.97 -2.75 4.15
C SER A 80 -7.12 -2.79 5.42
N TYR A 81 -6.82 -1.63 5.99
CA TYR A 81 -6.05 -1.53 7.21
C TYR A 81 -6.80 -2.13 8.40
N ASN A 82 -8.06 -1.72 8.60
CA ASN A 82 -8.88 -2.23 9.70
C ASN A 82 -9.06 -3.74 9.63
N ASN A 83 -9.33 -4.28 8.47
CA ASN A 83 -9.45 -5.73 8.27
C ASN A 83 -8.14 -6.44 8.57
N GLY A 84 -7.03 -5.90 8.13
CA GLY A 84 -5.72 -6.48 8.36
C GLY A 84 -5.35 -6.52 9.84
N ILE A 85 -5.61 -5.44 10.57
CA ILE A 85 -5.40 -5.39 12.01
C ILE A 85 -6.31 -6.38 12.74
N LYS A 86 -7.60 -6.38 12.41
CA LYS A 86 -8.58 -7.25 13.04
C LYS A 86 -8.27 -8.73 12.82
N ARG A 87 -7.82 -9.09 11.63
CA ARG A 87 -7.53 -10.48 11.26
C ARG A 87 -6.10 -10.90 11.58
N GLY A 88 -5.28 -9.99 12.08
CA GLY A 88 -3.92 -10.30 12.54
C GLY A 88 -2.85 -10.37 11.46
N PHE A 89 -3.12 -9.92 10.24
CA PHE A 89 -2.09 -9.95 9.20
C PHE A 89 -1.46 -8.58 8.89
N LEU A 90 -1.81 -7.56 9.66
CA LEU A 90 -1.10 -6.26 9.65
C LEU A 90 -0.76 -5.88 11.09
N TYR A 91 0.34 -5.18 11.27
CA TYR A 91 0.65 -4.53 12.54
C TYR A 91 0.42 -3.03 12.42
N GLN A 92 0.34 -2.34 13.56
CA GLN A 92 0.04 -0.92 13.59
C GLN A 92 1.07 -0.12 12.77
N ASN A 93 0.57 0.80 11.95
CA ASN A 93 1.35 1.63 11.03
C ASN A 93 1.98 0.88 9.84
N LEU A 94 1.63 -0.37 9.61
CA LEU A 94 1.89 -1.01 8.32
C LEU A 94 0.65 -0.80 7.45
N ILE A 95 0.70 0.19 6.57
CA ILE A 95 -0.47 0.68 5.86
C ILE A 95 -0.50 0.14 4.43
N PRO A 96 -1.51 -0.65 4.07
CA PRO A 96 -1.66 -1.10 2.68
C PRO A 96 -2.17 0.06 1.82
N PHE A 97 -1.49 0.36 0.73
CA PHE A 97 -1.88 1.47 -0.16
C PHE A 97 -2.21 1.02 -1.58
N ALA A 98 -1.97 -0.23 -1.93
CA ALA A 98 -2.28 -0.78 -3.24
C ALA A 98 -2.39 -2.30 -3.17
N ASN A 99 -2.96 -2.90 -4.21
CA ASN A 99 -3.01 -4.35 -4.36
C ASN A 99 -2.65 -4.75 -5.78
N ASP A 100 -2.27 -6.02 -5.95
CA ASP A 100 -2.09 -6.63 -7.26
C ASP A 100 -3.30 -7.50 -7.62
N ASP A 101 -3.27 -8.14 -8.78
CA ASP A 101 -4.34 -9.02 -9.25
C ASP A 101 -4.54 -10.27 -8.37
N GLY A 102 -3.49 -10.70 -7.68
CA GLY A 102 -3.53 -11.86 -6.80
C GLY A 102 -4.08 -11.57 -5.42
N GLY A 103 -4.39 -10.30 -5.12
CA GLY A 103 -4.88 -9.90 -3.82
C GLY A 103 -3.79 -9.62 -2.79
N ASN A 104 -2.53 -9.62 -3.19
CA ASN A 104 -1.42 -9.23 -2.34
C ASN A 104 -1.31 -7.70 -2.26
N TYR A 105 -0.70 -7.18 -1.21
CA TYR A 105 -0.67 -5.75 -0.94
C TYR A 105 0.68 -5.11 -1.19
N PHE A 106 0.64 -3.82 -1.47
CA PHE A 106 1.78 -2.93 -1.33
C PHE A 106 1.57 -2.11 -0.06
N CYS A 107 2.55 -2.11 0.82
CA CYS A 107 2.42 -1.46 2.14
C CYS A 107 3.54 -0.47 2.39
N ILE A 108 3.28 0.48 3.28
CA ILE A 108 4.27 1.43 3.77
C ILE A 108 4.31 1.36 5.30
N ASN A 109 5.52 1.40 5.89
CA ASN A 109 5.67 1.46 7.33
C ASN A 109 5.86 2.90 7.82
N ASN A 110 6.01 3.09 9.12
CA ASN A 110 6.16 4.42 9.72
C ASN A 110 7.52 5.08 9.47
N GLU A 111 8.48 4.37 8.91
CA GLU A 111 9.76 4.92 8.46
C GLU A 111 9.73 5.35 6.99
N GLY A 112 8.63 5.10 6.29
CA GLY A 112 8.49 5.41 4.87
C GLY A 112 8.94 4.30 3.95
N LYS A 113 9.42 3.18 4.47
CA LYS A 113 9.82 2.04 3.65
C LYS A 113 8.60 1.38 3.03
N THR A 114 8.69 1.02 1.76
CA THR A 114 7.60 0.39 1.03
C THR A 114 7.92 -1.07 0.74
N PHE A 115 6.89 -1.90 0.81
CA PHE A 115 7.01 -3.35 0.71
C PHE A 115 5.97 -3.93 -0.22
N TYR A 116 6.34 -5.04 -0.88
CA TYR A 116 5.36 -5.96 -1.40
C TYR A 116 5.04 -6.99 -0.31
N TYR A 117 3.77 -7.16 0.00
CA TYR A 117 3.33 -8.07 1.04
C TYR A 117 2.63 -9.28 0.41
N ALA A 118 3.33 -10.41 0.36
CA ALA A 118 2.82 -11.65 -0.21
C ALA A 118 1.91 -12.37 0.79
N ILE A 119 0.68 -11.89 0.94
CA ILE A 119 -0.30 -12.45 1.88
C ILE A 119 -0.64 -13.90 1.54
N ASP A 120 -0.63 -14.24 0.26
CA ASP A 120 -0.92 -15.60 -0.21
C ASP A 120 0.16 -16.62 0.19
N ALA A 121 1.32 -16.15 0.63
CA ALA A 121 2.39 -17.00 1.16
C ALA A 121 2.22 -17.29 2.66
N TRP A 122 1.08 -16.95 3.24
CA TRP A 122 0.77 -17.21 4.65
C TRP A 122 0.81 -18.70 4.96
N THR A 123 1.42 -19.07 6.08
CA THR A 123 1.47 -20.46 6.51
C THR A 123 1.03 -20.59 7.96
N ASP A 124 0.19 -21.57 8.25
CA ASP A 124 -0.34 -21.79 9.60
C ASP A 124 0.70 -22.31 10.59
N SER A 125 1.83 -22.81 10.09
CA SER A 125 2.93 -23.28 10.95
C SER A 125 3.69 -22.15 11.65
N LEU A 126 3.53 -20.91 11.18
CA LEU A 126 4.19 -19.73 11.76
C LEU A 126 3.18 -18.89 12.56
N THR A 127 3.69 -18.10 13.49
CA THR A 127 2.86 -17.10 14.15
C THR A 127 2.47 -16.00 13.17
N ASN A 128 1.48 -15.19 13.53
CA ASN A 128 1.10 -14.05 12.72
C ASN A 128 2.28 -13.09 12.50
N GLU A 129 3.02 -12.80 13.56
CA GLU A 129 4.19 -11.92 13.48
C GLU A 129 5.27 -12.47 12.55
N GLU A 130 5.56 -13.76 12.63
CA GLU A 130 6.53 -14.42 11.75
C GLU A 130 6.09 -14.38 10.30
N ASN A 131 4.82 -14.64 10.03
CA ASN A 131 4.25 -14.57 8.68
C ASN A 131 4.39 -13.18 8.08
N ILE A 132 4.04 -12.15 8.85
CA ILE A 132 4.15 -10.76 8.38
C ILE A 132 5.60 -10.46 8.02
N LYS A 133 6.51 -10.79 8.91
CA LYS A 133 7.93 -10.51 8.72
C LYS A 133 8.52 -11.22 7.48
N GLU A 134 8.20 -12.48 7.30
CA GLU A 134 8.73 -13.28 6.19
C GLU A 134 8.14 -12.90 4.83
N ASN A 135 6.90 -12.44 4.82
CA ASN A 135 6.18 -12.17 3.58
C ASN A 135 6.27 -10.72 3.12
N LEU A 136 6.95 -9.86 3.87
CA LEU A 136 7.24 -8.49 3.49
C LEU A 136 8.56 -8.41 2.72
N ILE A 137 8.50 -7.85 1.51
CA ILE A 137 9.66 -7.73 0.63
C ILE A 137 9.91 -6.25 0.41
N LEU A 138 11.06 -5.75 0.85
CA LEU A 138 11.42 -4.34 0.69
C LEU A 138 11.54 -3.97 -0.78
N LEU A 139 10.82 -2.93 -1.19
CA LEU A 139 10.86 -2.40 -2.56
C LEU A 139 11.62 -1.09 -2.66
N ALA A 140 11.41 -0.19 -1.70
CA ALA A 140 12.03 1.12 -1.70
C ALA A 140 12.14 1.67 -0.28
N ASN A 141 13.04 2.62 -0.08
CA ASN A 141 13.27 3.23 1.23
C ASN A 141 12.36 4.43 1.51
N SER A 142 11.61 4.88 0.51
CA SER A 142 10.62 5.95 0.66
C SER A 142 9.49 5.77 -0.35
N PHE A 143 8.38 6.45 -0.10
CA PHE A 143 7.24 6.42 -1.01
C PHE A 143 7.59 7.02 -2.38
N ASN A 144 8.30 8.15 -2.39
CA ASN A 144 8.73 8.77 -3.65
C ASN A 144 9.66 7.87 -4.45
N GLU A 145 10.58 7.18 -3.78
CA GLU A 145 11.45 6.21 -4.45
C GLU A 145 10.63 5.07 -5.05
N PHE A 146 9.62 4.59 -4.36
CA PHE A 146 8.71 3.57 -4.87
C PHE A 146 8.01 4.05 -6.16
N ILE A 147 7.46 5.25 -6.13
CA ILE A 147 6.76 5.83 -7.29
C ILE A 147 7.73 5.96 -8.48
N ASP A 148 8.96 6.38 -8.24
CA ASP A 148 9.96 6.55 -9.29
C ASP A 148 10.39 5.23 -9.95
N LYS A 149 10.22 4.12 -9.25
CA LYS A 149 10.55 2.79 -9.77
C LYS A 149 9.46 2.14 -10.61
N LEU A 150 8.31 2.75 -10.70
CA LEU A 150 7.21 2.23 -11.51
C LEU A 150 7.44 2.38 -13.00
#